data_e33ab1893703b29f4b1e2c1f8c7cd4f3
#
_entry.id   e33ab1893703b29f4b1e2c1f8c7cd4f3
#
_cell.length_a   1.000
_cell.length_b   1.000
_cell.length_c   1.000
_cell.angle_alpha   90.00
_cell.angle_beta   90.00
_cell.angle_gamma   90.00
#
_symmetry.space_group_name_H-M   'P 1'
#
loop_
_entity.id
_entity.type
_entity.pdbx_description
1 polymer ?
#
loop_
_entity_poly.entity_id
_entity_poly.type
_entity_poly.pdbx_seq_one_letter_code
_entity_poly.pdbx_strand_id
1 'polypeptide(L)'
;ERKHQALRRQNWFDCACCPPNVARVTAGIGQYGFYADDSTLAIELPLGAQVDTPFGHLQIISTLPESGDFTVKITRLKRPFTLRLRLPDWCECPTLDGQPVTAKDGYYVQQITAPTTLHFCFAPTVRLLYSDARVGANAGRVALSRGGLIYALETQGAPSIHALTLDSKSPIVYRDGCLLAAGTCLQGGDHLYTTSPPKAVPCTLRFVPFCRRLNGQEDQMAVWVRTAN
;
A
#
# COMPACT_ATOMS: atom_id res chain seq x y z
N GLU A 1 23.76 -17.70 -14.43
CA GLU A 1 22.94 -17.79 -13.19
C GLU A 1 22.65 -16.39 -12.68
N ARG A 2 21.39 -15.99 -12.68
CA ARG A 2 20.97 -14.68 -12.16
C ARG A 2 20.85 -14.79 -10.63
N LYS A 3 21.90 -14.48 -9.90
CA LYS A 3 21.96 -14.50 -8.43
C LYS A 3 20.90 -13.63 -7.73
N HIS A 4 20.08 -12.85 -8.47
CA HIS A 4 19.12 -11.89 -7.91
C HIS A 4 17.64 -12.27 -8.13
N GLN A 5 17.34 -13.45 -8.63
CA GLN A 5 15.96 -13.96 -8.69
C GLN A 5 15.75 -14.99 -7.56
N ALA A 6 15.77 -14.50 -6.32
CA ALA A 6 15.27 -15.30 -5.23
C ALA A 6 13.77 -15.51 -5.44
N LEU A 7 13.35 -16.74 -5.67
CA LEU A 7 11.96 -17.15 -5.82
C LEU A 7 11.21 -17.15 -4.48
N ARG A 8 11.91 -16.92 -3.38
CA ARG A 8 11.36 -16.76 -2.03
C ARG A 8 12.14 -15.73 -1.23
N ARG A 9 11.58 -15.27 -0.13
CA ARG A 9 12.31 -14.40 0.80
C ARG A 9 13.44 -15.15 1.46
N GLN A 10 14.61 -14.53 1.53
CA GLN A 10 15.76 -15.05 2.26
C GLN A 10 15.54 -14.87 3.76
N ASN A 11 15.85 -15.91 4.54
CA ASN A 11 15.82 -15.85 6.00
C ASN A 11 16.99 -15.02 6.54
N TRP A 12 18.10 -15.02 5.84
CA TRP A 12 19.31 -14.30 6.20
C TRP A 12 20.10 -13.89 4.96
N PHE A 13 20.87 -12.81 5.09
CA PHE A 13 21.81 -12.31 4.08
C PHE A 13 23.21 -12.31 4.71
N ASP A 14 24.24 -12.64 3.93
CA ASP A 14 25.64 -12.62 4.37
C ASP A 14 26.16 -11.21 4.61
N CYS A 15 25.38 -10.19 4.28
CA CYS A 15 25.67 -8.79 4.49
C CYS A 15 24.69 -8.18 5.49
N ALA A 16 25.18 -7.58 6.56
CA ALA A 16 24.39 -6.99 7.64
C ALA A 16 23.86 -5.56 7.34
N CYS A 17 23.91 -5.06 6.10
CA CYS A 17 23.51 -3.70 5.79
C CYS A 17 21.97 -3.47 5.85
N CYS A 18 21.16 -4.42 5.38
CA CYS A 18 19.71 -4.27 5.33
C CYS A 18 19.02 -4.55 6.67
N PRO A 19 19.28 -5.65 7.40
CA PRO A 19 18.62 -5.92 8.67
C PRO A 19 18.79 -4.83 9.73
N PRO A 20 19.99 -4.24 9.97
CA PRO A 20 20.17 -3.14 10.91
C PRO A 20 19.41 -1.87 10.49
N ASN A 21 19.32 -1.57 9.18
CA ASN A 21 18.54 -0.42 8.71
C ASN A 21 17.04 -0.62 8.92
N VAL A 22 16.50 -1.81 8.65
CA VAL A 22 15.09 -2.12 8.96
C VAL A 22 14.83 -2.00 10.46
N ALA A 23 15.69 -2.56 11.29
CA ALA A 23 15.59 -2.46 12.75
C ALA A 23 15.61 -0.98 13.21
N ARG A 24 16.53 -0.17 12.68
CA ARG A 24 16.63 1.26 13.00
C ARG A 24 15.36 2.03 12.60
N VAL A 25 14.84 1.82 11.38
CA VAL A 25 13.62 2.49 10.94
C VAL A 25 12.43 2.05 11.76
N THR A 26 12.30 0.75 12.05
CA THR A 26 11.20 0.20 12.86
C THR A 26 11.23 0.76 14.28
N ALA A 27 12.41 0.82 14.91
CA ALA A 27 12.57 1.39 16.25
C ALA A 27 12.31 2.90 16.29
N GLY A 28 12.62 3.61 15.18
CA GLY A 28 12.47 5.06 15.07
C GLY A 28 11.16 5.54 14.45
N ILE A 29 10.24 4.65 14.05
CA ILE A 29 9.06 5.02 13.24
C ILE A 29 8.18 6.07 13.92
N GLY A 30 8.09 6.06 15.24
CA GLY A 30 7.34 7.04 15.99
C GLY A 30 7.83 8.49 15.80
N GLN A 31 9.12 8.70 15.50
CA GLN A 31 9.69 10.02 15.23
C GLN A 31 9.18 10.63 13.93
N TYR A 32 8.67 9.81 13.01
CA TYR A 32 8.09 10.25 11.75
C TYR A 32 6.57 10.33 11.79
N GLY A 33 5.96 9.82 12.86
CA GLY A 33 4.51 9.79 13.02
C GLY A 33 3.92 11.09 13.49
N PHE A 34 4.69 11.85 14.29
CA PHE A 34 4.20 13.02 15.01
C PHE A 34 5.23 14.14 15.02
N TYR A 35 4.72 15.37 14.89
CA TYR A 35 5.51 16.58 15.04
C TYR A 35 4.76 17.58 15.92
N ALA A 36 5.45 18.26 16.84
CA ALA A 36 4.86 19.29 17.68
C ALA A 36 5.76 20.54 17.71
N ASP A 37 5.15 21.70 17.56
CA ASP A 37 5.75 23.00 17.83
C ASP A 37 5.03 23.68 19.02
N ASP A 38 5.17 24.98 19.18
CA ASP A 38 4.58 25.73 20.30
C ASP A 38 3.05 25.74 20.31
N SER A 39 2.40 25.57 19.17
CA SER A 39 0.94 25.73 19.01
C SER A 39 0.28 24.63 18.20
N THR A 40 1.05 23.78 17.55
CA THR A 40 0.56 22.80 16.58
C THR A 40 1.01 21.40 16.94
N LEU A 41 0.13 20.43 16.76
CA LEU A 41 0.45 19.02 16.73
C LEU A 41 0.09 18.46 15.36
N ALA A 42 1.08 17.99 14.61
CA ALA A 42 0.89 17.31 13.33
C ALA A 42 0.93 15.80 13.52
N ILE A 43 -0.03 15.11 12.93
CA ILE A 43 -0.05 13.65 12.76
C ILE A 43 0.29 13.39 11.29
N GLU A 44 1.52 12.93 11.03
CA GLU A 44 2.01 12.62 9.68
C GLU A 44 1.66 11.20 9.25
N LEU A 45 1.70 10.27 10.21
CA LEU A 45 1.33 8.88 10.01
C LEU A 45 0.34 8.48 11.12
N PRO A 46 -0.91 8.13 10.79
CA PRO A 46 -1.91 7.72 11.77
C PRO A 46 -1.64 6.27 12.23
N LEU A 47 -0.50 6.06 12.85
CA LEU A 47 -0.09 4.80 13.46
C LEU A 47 -0.89 4.57 14.74
N GLY A 48 -1.27 3.32 15.02
CA GLY A 48 -1.83 2.94 16.32
C GLY A 48 -0.81 3.22 17.43
N ALA A 49 -1.09 4.22 18.28
CA ALA A 49 -0.14 4.71 19.29
C ALA A 49 -0.83 5.41 20.47
N GLN A 50 -0.11 5.48 21.58
CA GLN A 50 -0.38 6.41 22.67
C GLN A 50 0.78 7.39 22.75
N VAL A 51 0.47 8.69 22.80
CA VAL A 51 1.48 9.75 22.67
C VAL A 51 1.23 10.81 23.75
N ASP A 52 2.23 11.05 24.59
CA ASP A 52 2.26 12.20 25.47
C ASP A 52 2.91 13.38 24.75
N THR A 53 2.18 14.48 24.68
CA THR A 53 2.59 15.70 24.00
C THR A 53 2.62 16.89 24.93
N PRO A 54 3.22 18.02 24.53
CA PRO A 54 3.10 19.28 25.30
C PRO A 54 1.65 19.75 25.48
N PHE A 55 0.73 19.31 24.60
CA PHE A 55 -0.68 19.70 24.59
C PHE A 55 -1.58 18.76 25.40
N GLY A 56 -1.13 17.54 25.67
CA GLY A 56 -1.91 16.54 26.39
C GLY A 56 -1.61 15.12 25.93
N HIS A 57 -2.49 14.21 26.31
CA HIS A 57 -2.39 12.79 25.97
C HIS A 57 -3.30 12.45 24.78
N LEU A 58 -2.72 11.83 23.76
CA LEU A 58 -3.42 11.32 22.60
C LEU A 58 -3.36 9.79 22.54
N GLN A 59 -4.46 9.19 22.10
CA GLN A 59 -4.51 7.79 21.69
C GLN A 59 -4.99 7.73 20.25
N ILE A 60 -4.26 7.03 19.39
CA ILE A 60 -4.66 6.72 18.02
C ILE A 60 -4.95 5.22 17.92
N ILE A 61 -6.14 4.87 17.48
CA ILE A 61 -6.55 3.52 17.15
C ILE A 61 -6.69 3.47 15.64
N SER A 62 -5.93 2.62 14.95
CA SER A 62 -5.86 2.60 13.49
C SER A 62 -5.98 1.19 12.95
N THR A 63 -6.77 1.05 11.90
CA THR A 63 -6.90 -0.17 11.09
C THR A 63 -6.26 -0.03 9.71
N LEU A 64 -5.52 1.07 9.49
CA LEU A 64 -4.73 1.26 8.26
C LEU A 64 -3.66 0.17 8.13
N PRO A 65 -3.41 -0.33 6.93
CA PRO A 65 -4.00 0.05 5.63
C PRO A 65 -5.20 -0.82 5.21
N GLU A 66 -5.73 -1.67 6.09
CA GLU A 66 -6.78 -2.64 5.73
C GLU A 66 -8.13 -1.96 5.43
N SER A 67 -8.73 -1.23 6.38
CA SER A 67 -10.06 -0.61 6.22
C SER A 67 -10.03 0.91 6.04
N GLY A 68 -8.97 1.57 6.44
CA GLY A 68 -8.86 3.02 6.37
C GLY A 68 -9.42 3.77 7.57
N ASP A 69 -10.04 3.07 8.52
CA ASP A 69 -10.61 3.69 9.69
C ASP A 69 -9.56 3.94 10.76
N PHE A 70 -9.61 5.11 11.37
CA PHE A 70 -8.83 5.39 12.56
C PHE A 70 -9.49 6.46 13.44
N THR A 71 -9.17 6.39 14.73
CA THR A 71 -9.72 7.29 15.74
C THR A 71 -8.59 8.01 16.42
N VAL A 72 -8.71 9.34 16.52
CA VAL A 72 -7.84 10.18 17.34
C VAL A 72 -8.59 10.59 18.59
N LYS A 73 -8.17 10.07 19.76
CA LYS A 73 -8.73 10.43 21.07
C LYS A 73 -7.79 11.36 21.80
N ILE A 74 -8.27 12.54 22.17
CA ILE A 74 -7.58 13.51 23.00
C ILE A 74 -8.23 13.44 24.38
N THR A 75 -7.63 12.66 25.30
CA THR A 75 -8.23 12.33 26.60
C THR A 75 -7.88 13.32 27.70
N ARG A 76 -6.72 13.95 27.61
CA ARG A 76 -6.25 14.99 28.58
C ARG A 76 -5.70 16.15 27.78
N LEU A 77 -6.37 17.28 27.86
CA LEU A 77 -5.90 18.52 27.26
C LEU A 77 -5.23 19.40 28.35
N LYS A 78 -3.97 19.78 28.13
CA LYS A 78 -3.22 20.69 28.97
C LYS A 78 -3.39 22.14 28.55
N ARG A 79 -3.46 22.37 27.22
CA ARG A 79 -3.69 23.68 26.60
C ARG A 79 -4.27 23.51 25.20
N PRO A 80 -5.01 24.50 24.67
CA PRO A 80 -5.48 24.49 23.29
C PRO A 80 -4.33 24.40 22.27
N PHE A 81 -4.60 23.75 21.11
CA PHE A 81 -3.63 23.63 20.03
C PHE A 81 -4.32 23.43 18.68
N THR A 82 -3.56 23.61 17.60
CA THR A 82 -3.98 23.28 16.24
C THR A 82 -3.60 21.84 15.92
N LEU A 83 -4.58 20.99 15.69
CA LEU A 83 -4.35 19.65 15.14
C LEU A 83 -4.19 19.78 13.63
N ARG A 84 -3.11 19.19 13.09
CA ARG A 84 -2.91 18.96 11.65
C ARG A 84 -2.82 17.45 11.43
N LEU A 85 -3.70 16.91 10.60
CA LEU A 85 -3.66 15.51 10.20
C LEU A 85 -3.37 15.43 8.70
N ARG A 86 -2.29 14.77 8.33
CA ARG A 86 -1.94 14.57 6.93
C ARG A 86 -3.00 13.73 6.22
N LEU A 87 -3.50 14.25 5.09
CA LEU A 87 -4.38 13.53 4.17
C LEU A 87 -3.52 12.96 3.03
N PRO A 88 -3.39 11.64 2.92
CA PRO A 88 -2.52 11.05 1.89
C PRO A 88 -3.16 11.13 0.51
N ASP A 89 -2.34 11.32 -0.54
CA ASP A 89 -2.76 11.48 -1.94
C ASP A 89 -3.54 10.29 -2.52
N TRP A 90 -3.42 9.11 -1.89
CA TRP A 90 -4.20 7.95 -2.29
C TRP A 90 -5.64 7.94 -1.75
N CYS A 91 -5.96 8.79 -0.78
CA CYS A 91 -7.30 8.93 -0.22
C CYS A 91 -8.08 9.99 -0.99
N GLU A 92 -9.03 9.56 -1.82
CA GLU A 92 -9.82 10.47 -2.66
C GLU A 92 -10.94 11.17 -1.89
N CYS A 93 -11.54 10.48 -0.91
CA CYS A 93 -12.70 10.95 -0.16
C CYS A 93 -12.51 10.75 1.34
N PRO A 94 -11.62 11.52 2.00
CA PRO A 94 -11.46 11.45 3.45
C PRO A 94 -12.72 11.96 4.16
N THR A 95 -13.10 11.28 5.24
CA THR A 95 -14.23 11.73 6.09
C THR A 95 -13.82 11.86 7.55
N LEU A 96 -14.49 12.75 8.25
CA LEU A 96 -14.50 12.89 9.71
C LEU A 96 -15.94 12.72 10.21
N ASP A 97 -16.17 11.78 11.11
CA ASP A 97 -17.50 11.45 11.64
C ASP A 97 -18.56 11.25 10.52
N GLY A 98 -18.11 10.63 9.39
CA GLY A 98 -18.94 10.38 8.21
C GLY A 98 -19.15 11.59 7.28
N GLN A 99 -18.64 12.78 7.63
CA GLN A 99 -18.74 13.97 6.78
C GLN A 99 -17.45 14.16 5.97
N PRO A 100 -17.56 14.52 4.68
CA PRO A 100 -16.39 14.80 3.85
C PRO A 100 -15.52 15.91 4.45
N VAL A 101 -14.20 15.73 4.40
CA VAL A 101 -13.24 16.76 4.79
C VAL A 101 -12.37 17.16 3.62
N THR A 102 -11.96 18.44 3.60
CA THR A 102 -11.08 18.99 2.58
C THR A 102 -9.69 19.21 3.13
N ALA A 103 -8.69 18.99 2.28
CA ALA A 103 -7.31 19.31 2.61
C ALA A 103 -7.04 20.81 2.47
N LYS A 104 -6.27 21.34 3.42
CA LYS A 104 -5.54 22.59 3.27
C LYS A 104 -4.05 22.27 3.29
N ASP A 105 -3.37 22.48 2.17
CA ASP A 105 -1.95 22.17 2.00
C ASP A 105 -1.60 20.70 2.34
N GLY A 106 -2.49 19.76 1.98
CA GLY A 106 -2.31 18.32 2.25
C GLY A 106 -2.73 17.86 3.65
N TYR A 107 -3.32 18.75 4.47
CA TYR A 107 -3.73 18.44 5.84
C TYR A 107 -5.19 18.77 6.10
N TYR A 108 -5.83 17.98 6.94
CA TYR A 108 -6.98 18.41 7.72
C TYR A 108 -6.49 19.25 8.91
N VAL A 109 -7.13 20.37 9.17
CA VAL A 109 -6.71 21.31 10.23
C VAL A 109 -7.90 21.65 11.13
N GLN A 110 -7.74 21.50 12.44
CA GLN A 110 -8.77 21.81 13.44
C GLN A 110 -8.16 22.37 14.70
N GLN A 111 -8.83 23.38 15.30
CA GLN A 111 -8.51 23.86 16.65
C GLN A 111 -9.10 22.90 17.69
N ILE A 112 -8.27 22.48 18.62
CA ILE A 112 -8.64 21.62 19.75
C ILE A 112 -8.64 22.46 21.02
N THR A 113 -9.82 22.67 21.59
CA THR A 113 -10.02 23.50 22.80
C THR A 113 -10.57 22.71 23.98
N ALA A 114 -10.97 21.46 23.77
CA ALA A 114 -11.48 20.54 24.80
C ALA A 114 -11.09 19.09 24.46
N PRO A 115 -11.08 18.17 25.42
CA PRO A 115 -10.97 16.74 25.17
C PRO A 115 -12.02 16.31 24.13
N THR A 116 -11.60 15.53 23.13
CA THR A 116 -12.47 15.14 22.02
C THR A 116 -12.05 13.81 21.42
N THR A 117 -12.96 13.19 20.66
CA THR A 117 -12.70 12.00 19.86
C THR A 117 -13.10 12.30 18.42
N LEU A 118 -12.21 12.04 17.49
CA LEU A 118 -12.37 12.29 16.06
C LEU A 118 -12.27 10.95 15.32
N HIS A 119 -13.30 10.57 14.57
CA HIS A 119 -13.35 9.33 13.79
C HIS A 119 -13.13 9.64 12.32
N PHE A 120 -11.95 9.28 11.82
CA PHE A 120 -11.58 9.45 10.41
C PHE A 120 -11.76 8.16 9.64
N CYS A 121 -12.15 8.27 8.37
CA CYS A 121 -12.05 7.20 7.41
C CYS A 121 -11.31 7.67 6.16
N PHE A 122 -10.22 6.96 5.83
CA PHE A 122 -9.45 7.08 4.59
C PHE A 122 -9.72 5.85 3.74
N ALA A 123 -10.93 5.71 3.20
CA ALA A 123 -11.35 4.54 2.45
C ALA A 123 -10.35 4.17 1.35
N PRO A 124 -9.65 3.02 1.44
CA PRO A 124 -8.64 2.67 0.47
C PRO A 124 -9.28 2.19 -0.83
N THR A 125 -9.07 2.92 -1.92
CA THR A 125 -9.51 2.55 -3.27
C THR A 125 -8.43 1.79 -4.02
N VAL A 126 -8.83 0.91 -4.95
CA VAL A 126 -7.91 0.25 -5.87
C VAL A 126 -7.61 1.20 -7.02
N ARG A 127 -6.33 1.39 -7.31
CA ARG A 127 -5.84 2.30 -8.36
C ARG A 127 -4.92 1.56 -9.31
N LEU A 128 -5.11 1.79 -10.61
CA LEU A 128 -4.16 1.43 -11.64
C LEU A 128 -3.10 2.53 -11.75
N LEU A 129 -1.83 2.15 -11.68
CA LEU A 129 -0.70 3.05 -11.83
C LEU A 129 -0.07 2.84 -13.20
N TYR A 130 0.16 3.92 -13.90
CA TYR A 130 0.81 3.94 -15.22
C TYR A 130 2.17 4.64 -15.09
N SER A 131 3.16 4.16 -15.81
CA SER A 131 4.45 4.83 -15.90
C SER A 131 4.47 5.86 -17.03
N ASP A 132 5.33 6.85 -16.88
CA ASP A 132 5.66 7.79 -17.97
C ASP A 132 6.26 7.03 -19.17
N ALA A 133 6.01 7.53 -20.39
CA ALA A 133 6.50 6.93 -21.64
C ALA A 133 8.03 6.80 -21.69
N ARG A 134 8.76 7.62 -20.95
CA ARG A 134 10.23 7.55 -20.83
C ARG A 134 10.69 6.29 -20.09
N VAL A 135 9.82 5.62 -19.34
CA VAL A 135 10.13 4.36 -18.65
C VAL A 135 9.78 3.19 -19.56
N GLY A 136 10.58 2.97 -20.61
CA GLY A 136 10.34 1.94 -21.64
C GLY A 136 10.18 0.52 -21.10
N ALA A 137 10.80 0.18 -19.96
CA ALA A 137 10.66 -1.13 -19.33
C ALA A 137 9.22 -1.44 -18.88
N ASN A 138 8.38 -0.42 -18.67
CA ASN A 138 7.00 -0.55 -18.23
C ASN A 138 5.98 -0.33 -19.35
N ALA A 139 6.43 -0.20 -20.60
CA ALA A 139 5.54 -0.04 -21.74
C ALA A 139 4.52 -1.20 -21.82
N GLY A 140 3.23 -0.88 -21.97
CA GLY A 140 2.14 -1.87 -22.00
C GLY A 140 1.89 -2.59 -20.66
N ARG A 141 2.32 -1.98 -19.55
CA ARG A 141 2.15 -2.54 -18.21
C ARG A 141 1.52 -1.52 -17.26
N VAL A 142 0.88 -2.06 -16.23
CA VAL A 142 0.34 -1.30 -15.10
C VAL A 142 0.77 -1.93 -13.79
N ALA A 143 0.77 -1.15 -12.72
CA ALA A 143 0.88 -1.65 -11.37
C ALA A 143 -0.42 -1.39 -10.60
N LEU A 144 -0.69 -2.18 -9.57
CA LEU A 144 -1.86 -2.01 -8.71
C LEU A 144 -1.44 -1.43 -7.37
N SER A 145 -2.24 -0.46 -6.89
CA SER A 145 -2.11 0.05 -5.52
C SER A 145 -3.48 0.08 -4.83
N ARG A 146 -3.46 0.02 -3.50
CA ARG A 146 -4.63 0.23 -2.64
C ARG A 146 -4.17 0.74 -1.28
N GLY A 147 -4.73 1.86 -0.81
CA GLY A 147 -4.41 2.40 0.52
C GLY A 147 -2.94 2.73 0.74
N GLY A 148 -2.23 3.19 -0.29
CA GLY A 148 -0.79 3.46 -0.24
C GLY A 148 0.10 2.22 -0.38
N LEU A 149 -0.46 1.01 -0.41
CA LEU A 149 0.28 -0.23 -0.65
C LEU A 149 0.36 -0.51 -2.15
N ILE A 150 1.55 -0.95 -2.59
CA ILE A 150 1.76 -1.53 -3.92
C ILE A 150 1.53 -3.03 -3.83
N TYR A 151 0.90 -3.60 -4.86
CA TYR A 151 0.59 -5.03 -4.95
C TYR A 151 1.45 -5.71 -6.02
N ALA A 152 1.85 -6.92 -5.74
CA ALA A 152 2.60 -7.77 -6.66
C ALA A 152 1.74 -8.97 -7.09
N LEU A 153 1.75 -9.26 -8.39
CA LEU A 153 1.22 -10.51 -8.93
C LEU A 153 2.20 -11.64 -8.65
N GLU A 154 1.71 -12.79 -8.20
CA GLU A 154 2.45 -14.07 -8.08
C GLU A 154 1.96 -15.04 -9.16
N THR A 155 2.84 -15.94 -9.66
CA THR A 155 2.49 -16.82 -10.80
C THR A 155 1.41 -17.85 -10.49
N GLN A 156 1.31 -18.31 -9.25
CA GLN A 156 0.29 -19.28 -8.80
C GLN A 156 0.23 -20.53 -9.70
N GLY A 157 1.40 -21.04 -10.10
CA GLY A 157 1.51 -22.22 -10.95
C GLY A 157 1.46 -21.96 -12.47
N ALA A 158 1.35 -20.71 -12.91
CA ALA A 158 1.54 -20.36 -14.31
C ALA A 158 3.00 -20.63 -14.75
N PRO A 159 3.24 -20.95 -16.03
CA PRO A 159 4.59 -21.31 -16.51
C PRO A 159 5.60 -20.16 -16.37
N SER A 160 5.13 -18.92 -16.36
CA SER A 160 5.95 -17.72 -16.17
C SER A 160 5.07 -16.55 -15.74
N ILE A 161 5.62 -15.64 -14.95
CA ILE A 161 4.96 -14.37 -14.64
C ILE A 161 4.67 -13.53 -15.89
N HIS A 162 5.45 -13.72 -16.95
CA HIS A 162 5.27 -13.04 -18.23
C HIS A 162 4.19 -13.67 -19.12
N ALA A 163 3.69 -14.85 -18.76
CA ALA A 163 2.56 -15.48 -19.43
C ALA A 163 1.21 -14.91 -18.99
N LEU A 164 1.21 -14.14 -17.88
CA LEU A 164 0.01 -13.56 -17.30
C LEU A 164 -0.25 -12.15 -17.85
N THR A 165 -1.51 -11.88 -18.19
CA THR A 165 -1.97 -10.58 -18.69
C THR A 165 -3.22 -10.16 -17.93
N LEU A 166 -3.23 -8.96 -17.39
CA LEU A 166 -4.36 -8.39 -16.65
C LEU A 166 -5.41 -7.82 -17.62
N ASP A 167 -6.66 -8.12 -17.39
CA ASP A 167 -7.77 -7.35 -17.96
C ASP A 167 -8.01 -6.10 -17.06
N SER A 168 -7.43 -4.99 -17.49
CA SER A 168 -7.52 -3.72 -16.74
C SER A 168 -8.88 -3.04 -16.85
N LYS A 169 -9.80 -3.54 -17.69
CA LYS A 169 -11.16 -3.00 -17.85
C LYS A 169 -12.17 -3.72 -16.95
N SER A 170 -11.84 -4.92 -16.46
CA SER A 170 -12.66 -5.66 -15.52
C SER A 170 -12.50 -5.14 -14.08
N PRO A 171 -13.54 -5.28 -13.24
CA PRO A 171 -13.46 -4.90 -11.83
C PRO A 171 -12.34 -5.65 -11.09
N ILE A 172 -11.61 -4.94 -10.25
CA ILE A 172 -10.59 -5.50 -9.35
C ILE A 172 -11.18 -5.50 -7.94
N VAL A 173 -11.23 -6.67 -7.32
CA VAL A 173 -11.90 -6.87 -6.02
C VAL A 173 -10.85 -7.06 -4.92
N TYR A 174 -11.00 -6.31 -3.83
CA TYR A 174 -10.23 -6.55 -2.60
C TYR A 174 -10.90 -7.62 -1.76
N ARG A 175 -10.17 -8.70 -1.47
CA ARG A 175 -10.65 -9.81 -0.65
C ARG A 175 -9.50 -10.44 0.11
N ASP A 176 -9.68 -10.67 1.40
CA ASP A 176 -8.74 -11.37 2.29
C ASP A 176 -7.29 -10.85 2.21
N GLY A 177 -7.16 -9.50 2.16
CA GLY A 177 -5.86 -8.85 2.08
C GLY A 177 -5.21 -8.85 0.67
N CYS A 178 -5.89 -9.38 -0.35
CA CYS A 178 -5.41 -9.51 -1.72
C CYS A 178 -6.29 -8.72 -2.70
N LEU A 179 -5.77 -8.42 -3.88
CA LEU A 179 -6.56 -7.96 -5.02
C LEU A 179 -6.75 -9.13 -5.99
N LEU A 180 -7.99 -9.37 -6.38
CA LEU A 180 -8.38 -10.37 -7.37
C LEU A 180 -8.86 -9.65 -8.63
N ALA A 181 -8.33 -10.06 -9.78
CA ALA A 181 -8.64 -9.47 -11.07
C ALA A 181 -8.80 -10.55 -12.15
N ALA A 182 -9.64 -10.27 -13.14
CA ALA A 182 -9.70 -11.10 -14.34
C ALA A 182 -8.42 -10.91 -15.18
N GLY A 183 -8.03 -11.97 -15.88
CA GLY A 183 -6.90 -11.94 -16.77
C GLY A 183 -6.82 -13.17 -17.63
N THR A 184 -5.69 -13.31 -18.33
CA THR A 184 -5.41 -14.50 -19.16
C THR A 184 -4.02 -15.04 -18.84
N CYS A 185 -3.88 -16.36 -19.03
CA CYS A 185 -2.61 -17.06 -18.97
C CYS A 185 -2.31 -17.67 -20.35
N LEU A 186 -1.12 -17.44 -20.87
CA LEU A 186 -0.65 -18.11 -22.09
C LEU A 186 -0.29 -19.55 -21.75
N GLN A 187 -0.88 -20.49 -22.49
CA GLN A 187 -0.56 -21.90 -22.36
C GLN A 187 0.71 -22.22 -23.17
N GLY A 188 1.61 -22.99 -22.56
CA GLY A 188 2.75 -23.57 -23.26
C GLY A 188 2.32 -24.62 -24.29
N GLY A 189 3.17 -24.90 -25.24
CA GLY A 189 3.06 -25.98 -26.21
C GLY A 189 4.31 -26.87 -26.16
N ASP A 190 4.35 -27.88 -26.99
CA ASP A 190 5.46 -28.86 -27.08
C ASP A 190 6.77 -28.23 -27.61
N HIS A 191 6.69 -27.08 -28.26
CA HIS A 191 7.83 -26.40 -28.87
C HIS A 191 8.05 -25.00 -28.24
N LEU A 192 9.33 -24.63 -28.04
CA LEU A 192 9.71 -23.32 -27.53
C LEU A 192 9.42 -22.19 -28.51
N TYR A 193 9.44 -22.46 -29.79
CA TYR A 193 9.18 -21.50 -30.87
C TYR A 193 8.19 -22.11 -31.87
N THR A 194 7.15 -21.36 -32.20
CA THR A 194 6.09 -21.76 -33.14
C THR A 194 5.74 -20.60 -34.06
N THR A 195 5.14 -20.88 -35.17
CA THR A 195 4.61 -19.88 -36.12
C THR A 195 3.19 -19.43 -35.76
N SER A 196 2.55 -20.12 -34.83
CA SER A 196 1.22 -19.77 -34.30
C SER A 196 1.33 -19.15 -32.92
N PRO A 197 0.50 -18.14 -32.56
CA PRO A 197 0.51 -17.55 -31.24
C PRO A 197 0.06 -18.57 -30.18
N PRO A 198 0.62 -18.52 -28.93
CA PRO A 198 0.17 -19.38 -27.87
C PRO A 198 -1.29 -19.08 -27.50
N LYS A 199 -2.01 -20.11 -27.05
CA LYS A 199 -3.40 -19.97 -26.63
C LYS A 199 -3.47 -19.23 -25.31
N ALA A 200 -4.26 -18.15 -25.26
CA ALA A 200 -4.61 -17.45 -24.04
C ALA A 200 -5.87 -18.07 -23.40
N VAL A 201 -5.78 -18.39 -22.12
CA VAL A 201 -6.89 -18.98 -21.34
C VAL A 201 -7.27 -18.02 -20.23
N PRO A 202 -8.57 -17.75 -20.02
CA PRO A 202 -9.03 -16.93 -18.91
C PRO A 202 -8.59 -17.50 -17.55
N CYS A 203 -8.17 -16.61 -16.65
CA CYS A 203 -7.78 -16.98 -15.30
C CYS A 203 -8.09 -15.83 -14.32
N THR A 204 -8.07 -16.14 -13.02
CA THR A 204 -8.10 -15.13 -11.97
C THR A 204 -6.67 -14.84 -11.53
N LEU A 205 -6.29 -13.58 -11.58
CA LEU A 205 -5.01 -13.08 -11.11
C LEU A 205 -5.14 -12.66 -9.65
N ARG A 206 -4.22 -13.12 -8.81
CA ARG A 206 -4.15 -12.76 -7.39
C ARG A 206 -2.93 -11.91 -7.12
N PHE A 207 -3.15 -10.69 -6.64
CA PHE A 207 -2.11 -9.78 -6.24
C PHE A 207 -2.04 -9.70 -4.73
N VAL A 208 -0.84 -9.79 -4.18
CA VAL A 208 -0.57 -9.65 -2.75
C VAL A 208 0.11 -8.31 -2.46
N PRO A 209 -0.04 -7.71 -1.28
CA PRO A 209 0.77 -6.56 -0.90
C PRO A 209 2.25 -6.87 -1.08
N PHE A 210 3.00 -5.96 -1.71
CA PHE A 210 4.43 -6.17 -1.99
C PHE A 210 5.23 -6.54 -0.73
N CYS A 211 4.85 -6.02 0.42
CA CYS A 211 5.47 -6.37 1.69
C CYS A 211 5.21 -7.83 2.12
N ARG A 212 4.20 -8.50 1.59
CA ARG A 212 3.84 -9.90 1.89
C ARG A 212 4.20 -10.88 0.78
N ARG A 213 4.78 -10.41 -0.36
CA ARG A 213 5.12 -11.25 -1.51
C ARG A 213 6.06 -12.39 -1.15
N LEU A 214 5.92 -13.54 -1.80
CA LEU A 214 6.78 -14.72 -1.67
C LEU A 214 7.00 -15.17 -0.21
N ASN A 215 5.99 -14.96 0.63
CA ASN A 215 6.08 -15.27 2.05
C ASN A 215 5.77 -16.76 2.27
N GLY A 216 6.79 -17.56 2.52
CA GLY A 216 6.66 -18.97 2.84
C GLY A 216 6.64 -19.94 1.65
N GLN A 217 6.67 -19.47 0.41
CA GLN A 217 6.72 -20.32 -0.78
C GLN A 217 7.63 -19.75 -1.86
N GLU A 218 8.11 -20.61 -2.75
CA GLU A 218 8.83 -20.22 -3.95
C GLU A 218 7.84 -19.88 -5.07
N ASP A 219 7.99 -18.71 -5.68
CA ASP A 219 7.18 -18.29 -6.82
C ASP A 219 7.87 -17.14 -7.57
N GLN A 220 7.43 -16.85 -8.79
CA GLN A 220 7.80 -15.63 -9.51
C GLN A 220 6.80 -14.52 -9.18
N MET A 221 7.26 -13.29 -9.23
CA MET A 221 6.38 -12.14 -9.00
C MET A 221 6.70 -10.97 -9.91
N ALA A 222 5.68 -10.14 -10.17
CA ALA A 222 5.85 -8.86 -10.85
C ALA A 222 4.95 -7.78 -10.21
N VAL A 223 5.48 -6.55 -10.11
CA VAL A 223 4.69 -5.37 -9.76
C VAL A 223 4.05 -4.78 -11.01
N TRP A 224 4.83 -4.64 -12.09
CA TRP A 224 4.37 -4.15 -13.38
C TRP A 224 3.92 -5.31 -14.27
N VAL A 225 2.63 -5.41 -14.50
CA VAL A 225 1.97 -6.53 -15.19
C VAL A 225 1.45 -6.08 -16.54
N ARG A 226 1.56 -6.93 -17.55
CA ARG A 226 1.00 -6.67 -18.88
C ARG A 226 -0.51 -6.48 -18.81
N THR A 227 -1.03 -5.58 -19.63
CA THR A 227 -2.48 -5.40 -19.82
C THR A 227 -2.88 -5.82 -21.23
N ALA A 228 -4.10 -6.38 -21.35
CA ALA A 228 -4.77 -6.45 -22.63
C ALA A 228 -5.15 -5.01 -23.05
N ASN A 229 -4.77 -4.59 -24.22
CA ASN A 229 -5.13 -3.31 -24.85
C ASN A 229 -6.61 -3.27 -25.22
#